data_76dffb3d351e27f52de30def3d9ba68f
#
_entry.id   76dffb3d351e27f52de30def3d9ba68f
#
_cell.length_a   1.000
_cell.length_b   1.000
_cell.length_c   1.000
_cell.angle_alpha   90.00
_cell.angle_beta   90.00
_cell.angle_gamma   90.00
#
_symmetry.space_group_name_H-M   'P 1'
#
loop_
_entity.id
_entity.type
_entity.pdbx_description
1 polymer ?
#
loop_
_entity_poly.entity_id
_entity_poly.type
_entity_poly.pdbx_seq_one_letter_code
_entity_poly.pdbx_strand_id
1 'polypeptide(L)'
;ADFPYILVKDSFTALKQIAAFYREQLSVHVVGITGSVGKTSTKEMIAGVLSAKYHVMKTEGNFNNEIGLPLTILRIREEDEVAVLEMGISDFGEMSRLTQMAKPDISVITNIGQCHLENLKTRDGILKAKTEIFEGMNEHGKAVLNGGDDKLRTVKLVKGHRPYYFNDPSCYADHIVSHGIFGTSCEIHMDGELIRAEIKVPGQHQVTNTLAAVRVAKLLGLDMEQMTRGIASVVPIAGRNRIIQEGNFTLIDDCYNANPVSMKAALDLLSLADTRKVAILGDMFELGENSDMLHSGVGCYAKGKTDLLICIGENAKHIYDGAKEAGVAHIYHFTDKESFLREKENLLQAGDTILLKASHGMAFETLISQLLQ
;
A
#
# COMPACT_ATOMS: atom_id res chain seq x y z
N ALA A 1 8.45 36.36 22.00
CA ALA A 1 9.40 35.26 21.80
C ALA A 1 10.43 35.73 20.78
N ASP A 2 11.71 35.79 21.17
CA ASP A 2 12.82 36.28 20.34
C ASP A 2 13.33 35.20 19.38
N PHE A 3 12.43 34.56 18.65
CA PHE A 3 12.82 33.63 17.60
C PHE A 3 12.80 34.37 16.25
N PRO A 4 13.82 34.17 15.41
CA PRO A 4 13.77 34.65 14.03
C PRO A 4 12.60 33.97 13.31
N TYR A 5 11.76 34.76 12.66
CA TYR A 5 10.62 34.28 11.89
C TYR A 5 10.49 35.03 10.57
N ILE A 6 9.85 34.39 9.60
CA ILE A 6 9.47 35.00 8.32
C ILE A 6 7.95 35.17 8.34
N LEU A 7 7.48 36.41 8.31
CA LEU A 7 6.06 36.69 8.23
C LEU A 7 5.57 36.48 6.79
N VAL A 8 4.58 35.61 6.64
CA VAL A 8 3.96 35.27 5.35
C VAL A 8 2.44 35.50 5.41
N LYS A 9 1.81 35.68 4.24
CA LYS A 9 0.35 35.83 4.16
C LYS A 9 -0.39 34.52 4.47
N ASP A 10 0.15 33.42 4.01
CA ASP A 10 -0.39 32.08 4.22
C ASP A 10 0.73 31.07 4.41
N SER A 11 0.73 30.38 5.55
CA SER A 11 1.78 29.44 5.94
C SER A 11 1.79 28.15 5.10
N PHE A 12 0.62 27.68 4.63
CA PHE A 12 0.55 26.50 3.77
C PHE A 12 1.12 26.79 2.38
N THR A 13 0.79 27.94 1.81
CA THR A 13 1.38 28.38 0.54
C THR A 13 2.89 28.55 0.66
N ALA A 14 3.36 29.17 1.75
CA ALA A 14 4.78 29.34 2.00
C ALA A 14 5.52 28.01 2.14
N LEU A 15 4.95 27.02 2.88
CA LEU A 15 5.52 25.69 3.00
C LEU A 15 5.69 25.01 1.65
N LYS A 16 4.66 25.05 0.78
CA LYS A 16 4.70 24.48 -0.57
C LYS A 16 5.77 25.16 -1.44
N GLN A 17 5.87 26.50 -1.37
CA GLN A 17 6.87 27.27 -2.12
C GLN A 17 8.30 26.97 -1.66
N ILE A 18 8.52 26.85 -0.33
CA ILE A 18 9.82 26.47 0.23
C ILE A 18 10.22 25.06 -0.24
N ALA A 19 9.29 24.11 -0.18
CA ALA A 19 9.55 22.74 -0.63
C ALA A 19 9.84 22.66 -2.15
N ALA A 20 9.08 23.38 -2.97
CA ALA A 20 9.30 23.46 -4.40
C ALA A 20 10.67 24.10 -4.72
N PHE A 21 11.03 25.20 -4.07
CA PHE A 21 12.33 25.81 -4.21
C PHE A 21 13.47 24.88 -3.78
N TYR A 22 13.33 24.22 -2.63
CA TYR A 22 14.30 23.24 -2.14
C TYR A 22 14.49 22.09 -3.13
N ARG A 23 13.38 21.55 -3.67
CA ARG A 23 13.41 20.48 -4.68
C ARG A 23 14.23 20.88 -5.93
N GLU A 24 14.15 22.13 -6.35
CA GLU A 24 14.90 22.64 -7.50
C GLU A 24 16.41 22.70 -7.29
N GLN A 25 16.86 22.74 -6.03
CA GLN A 25 18.29 22.74 -5.69
C GLN A 25 18.90 21.32 -5.64
N LEU A 26 18.04 20.28 -5.66
CA LEU A 26 18.47 18.90 -5.53
C LEU A 26 18.63 18.22 -6.89
N SER A 27 19.73 17.48 -7.06
CA SER A 27 20.00 16.66 -8.25
C SER A 27 19.44 15.23 -8.14
N VAL A 28 18.62 14.95 -7.13
CA VAL A 28 17.98 13.65 -6.87
C VAL A 28 17.00 13.27 -7.98
N HIS A 29 17.01 12.00 -8.40
CA HIS A 29 15.97 11.46 -9.27
C HIS A 29 14.66 11.26 -8.49
N VAL A 30 13.55 11.79 -8.99
CA VAL A 30 12.24 11.65 -8.32
C VAL A 30 11.34 10.69 -9.07
N VAL A 31 10.86 9.69 -8.35
CA VAL A 31 9.80 8.77 -8.79
C VAL A 31 8.51 9.14 -8.07
N GLY A 32 7.55 9.73 -8.79
CA GLY A 32 6.22 10.05 -8.27
C GLY A 32 5.25 8.89 -8.46
N ILE A 33 4.48 8.53 -7.43
CA ILE A 33 3.57 7.39 -7.49
C ILE A 33 2.17 7.80 -7.07
N THR A 34 1.17 7.46 -7.89
CA THR A 34 -0.25 7.58 -7.55
C THR A 34 -1.04 6.35 -7.98
N GLY A 35 -2.31 6.31 -7.64
CA GLY A 35 -3.26 5.26 -8.00
C GLY A 35 -4.42 5.19 -7.02
N SER A 36 -5.44 4.44 -7.35
CA SER A 36 -6.60 4.25 -6.47
C SER A 36 -6.24 3.34 -5.29
N VAL A 37 -5.54 2.23 -5.56
CA VAL A 37 -5.12 1.23 -4.58
C VAL A 37 -3.64 0.87 -4.80
N GLY A 38 -2.95 0.40 -3.77
CA GLY A 38 -1.60 -0.16 -3.86
C GLY A 38 -0.47 0.88 -3.93
N LYS A 39 -0.73 2.17 -3.81
CA LYS A 39 0.31 3.23 -3.83
C LYS A 39 1.47 2.94 -2.88
N THR A 40 1.17 2.73 -1.61
CA THR A 40 2.18 2.50 -0.57
C THR A 40 2.97 1.21 -0.81
N SER A 41 2.28 0.11 -1.14
CA SER A 41 2.96 -1.16 -1.42
C SER A 41 3.84 -1.09 -2.66
N THR A 42 3.39 -0.38 -3.72
CA THR A 42 4.20 -0.13 -4.92
C THR A 42 5.40 0.77 -4.61
N LYS A 43 5.21 1.83 -3.81
CA LYS A 43 6.29 2.71 -3.31
C LYS A 43 7.37 1.90 -2.58
N GLU A 44 6.97 1.03 -1.67
CA GLU A 44 7.90 0.20 -0.91
C GLU A 44 8.66 -0.78 -1.82
N MET A 45 7.95 -1.41 -2.75
CA MET A 45 8.58 -2.31 -3.71
C MET A 45 9.58 -1.57 -4.62
N ILE A 46 9.20 -0.41 -5.16
CA ILE A 46 10.10 0.42 -5.98
C ILE A 46 11.32 0.86 -5.15
N ALA A 47 11.11 1.40 -3.95
CA ALA A 47 12.20 1.85 -3.10
C ALA A 47 13.15 0.69 -2.74
N GLY A 48 12.62 -0.48 -2.37
CA GLY A 48 13.43 -1.65 -2.04
C GLY A 48 14.25 -2.15 -3.23
N VAL A 49 13.64 -2.23 -4.41
CA VAL A 49 14.37 -2.65 -5.63
C VAL A 49 15.47 -1.65 -5.98
N LEU A 50 15.20 -0.36 -5.92
CA LEU A 50 16.17 0.70 -6.22
C LEU A 50 17.32 0.75 -5.21
N SER A 51 17.06 0.38 -3.94
CA SER A 51 18.10 0.34 -2.89
C SER A 51 19.20 -0.69 -3.14
N ALA A 52 19.03 -1.60 -4.12
CA ALA A 52 20.11 -2.48 -4.56
C ALA A 52 21.27 -1.74 -5.28
N LYS A 53 21.04 -0.48 -5.68
CA LYS A 53 22.02 0.35 -6.39
C LYS A 53 22.14 1.77 -5.84
N TYR A 54 21.05 2.36 -5.35
CA TYR A 54 20.97 3.78 -5.00
C TYR A 54 20.72 3.99 -3.51
N HIS A 55 21.12 5.14 -3.02
CA HIS A 55 20.65 5.68 -1.75
C HIS A 55 19.24 6.24 -1.95
N VAL A 56 18.23 5.57 -1.36
CA VAL A 56 16.82 5.83 -1.66
C VAL A 56 16.10 6.44 -0.47
N MET A 57 15.59 7.65 -0.66
CA MET A 57 14.62 8.29 0.24
C MET A 57 13.19 7.97 -0.24
N LYS A 58 12.24 7.77 0.66
CA LYS A 58 10.83 7.51 0.31
C LYS A 58 9.88 8.21 1.25
N THR A 59 8.63 8.44 0.78
CA THR A 59 7.54 8.93 1.63
C THR A 59 7.30 7.98 2.80
N GLU A 60 7.33 8.49 4.00
CA GLU A 60 6.97 7.77 5.22
C GLU A 60 5.48 7.93 5.56
N GLY A 61 4.90 6.90 6.19
CA GLY A 61 3.51 6.92 6.63
C GLY A 61 2.53 7.31 5.51
N ASN A 62 1.73 8.33 5.79
CA ASN A 62 0.75 8.92 4.88
C ASN A 62 1.07 10.37 4.48
N PHE A 63 2.35 10.78 4.54
CA PHE A 63 2.79 12.13 4.13
C PHE A 63 2.75 12.32 2.61
N ASN A 64 1.59 12.05 2.00
CA ASN A 64 1.35 11.99 0.56
C ASN A 64 0.39 13.04 0.01
N ASN A 65 -0.08 13.96 0.85
CA ASN A 65 -1.02 15.04 0.51
C ASN A 65 -0.32 16.41 0.46
N GLU A 66 -1.10 17.49 0.30
CA GLU A 66 -0.59 18.87 0.16
C GLU A 66 0.16 19.43 1.41
N ILE A 67 0.10 18.74 2.54
CA ILE A 67 0.88 19.04 3.75
C ILE A 67 2.05 18.07 3.90
N GLY A 68 1.80 16.79 3.72
CA GLY A 68 2.78 15.73 3.92
C GLY A 68 3.88 15.70 2.86
N LEU A 69 3.52 15.91 1.59
CA LEU A 69 4.50 15.90 0.51
C LEU A 69 5.57 17.00 0.63
N PRO A 70 5.23 18.28 0.90
CA PRO A 70 6.26 19.29 1.14
C PRO A 70 7.20 18.93 2.30
N LEU A 71 6.66 18.41 3.41
CA LEU A 71 7.47 17.95 4.53
C LEU A 71 8.39 16.76 4.14
N THR A 72 7.90 15.87 3.29
CA THR A 72 8.69 14.76 2.74
C THR A 72 9.83 15.28 1.85
N ILE A 73 9.55 16.24 0.96
CA ILE A 73 10.57 16.85 0.08
C ILE A 73 11.67 17.52 0.90
N LEU A 74 11.33 18.24 1.98
CA LEU A 74 12.30 18.90 2.85
C LEU A 74 13.17 17.93 3.66
N ARG A 75 12.87 16.64 3.66
CA ARG A 75 13.68 15.58 4.28
C ARG A 75 14.71 14.96 3.34
N ILE A 76 14.62 15.22 2.05
CA ILE A 76 15.62 14.75 1.07
C ILE A 76 16.97 15.39 1.41
N ARG A 77 18.04 14.62 1.35
CA ARG A 77 19.40 15.03 1.66
C ARG A 77 20.28 14.93 0.41
N GLU A 78 21.47 15.51 0.46
CA GLU A 78 22.44 15.50 -0.65
C GLU A 78 22.95 14.09 -0.96
N GLU A 79 22.97 13.19 0.02
CA GLU A 79 23.33 11.79 -0.16
C GLU A 79 22.27 10.94 -0.83
N ASP A 80 21.00 11.41 -0.88
CA ASP A 80 19.92 10.69 -1.56
C ASP A 80 20.07 10.82 -3.08
N GLU A 81 20.11 9.68 -3.75
CA GLU A 81 20.23 9.60 -5.21
C GLU A 81 18.86 9.47 -5.88
N VAL A 82 17.92 8.82 -5.19
CA VAL A 82 16.52 8.64 -5.63
C VAL A 82 15.55 8.97 -4.52
N ALA A 83 14.51 9.74 -4.83
CA ALA A 83 13.37 9.97 -3.92
C ALA A 83 12.09 9.36 -4.51
N VAL A 84 11.47 8.43 -3.76
CA VAL A 84 10.23 7.75 -4.14
C VAL A 84 9.06 8.40 -3.40
N LEU A 85 8.30 9.24 -4.09
CA LEU A 85 7.28 10.11 -3.51
C LEU A 85 5.87 9.60 -3.82
N GLU A 86 5.14 9.20 -2.77
CA GLU A 86 3.73 8.85 -2.87
C GLU A 86 2.87 10.11 -2.93
N MET A 87 1.90 10.17 -3.88
CA MET A 87 0.98 11.28 -4.08
C MET A 87 -0.46 10.79 -4.01
N GLY A 88 -1.16 11.18 -2.94
CA GLY A 88 -2.56 10.90 -2.69
C GLY A 88 -3.42 12.12 -2.96
N ILE A 89 -4.58 11.91 -3.59
CA ILE A 89 -5.55 12.97 -3.91
C ILE A 89 -6.97 12.52 -3.62
N SER A 90 -7.81 13.49 -3.33
CA SER A 90 -9.26 13.33 -3.13
C SER A 90 -10.07 14.14 -4.12
N ASP A 91 -9.49 15.18 -4.76
CA ASP A 91 -10.19 16.10 -5.67
C ASP A 91 -9.32 16.48 -6.88
N PHE A 92 -9.96 17.10 -7.87
CA PHE A 92 -9.30 17.65 -9.06
C PHE A 92 -8.32 18.79 -8.69
N GLY A 93 -7.22 18.89 -9.45
CA GLY A 93 -6.20 19.92 -9.27
C GLY A 93 -5.26 19.68 -8.09
N GLU A 94 -5.56 18.76 -7.15
CA GLU A 94 -4.64 18.42 -6.07
C GLU A 94 -3.37 17.77 -6.63
N MET A 95 -3.51 16.83 -7.56
CA MET A 95 -2.36 16.16 -8.17
C MET A 95 -1.47 17.14 -8.94
N SER A 96 -2.07 18.09 -9.66
CA SER A 96 -1.32 19.15 -10.33
C SER A 96 -0.44 19.94 -9.37
N ARG A 97 -0.98 20.33 -8.20
CA ARG A 97 -0.23 21.04 -7.16
C ARG A 97 0.89 20.18 -6.56
N LEU A 98 0.63 18.89 -6.30
CA LEU A 98 1.63 17.98 -5.76
C LEU A 98 2.77 17.74 -6.76
N THR A 99 2.45 17.46 -8.01
CA THR A 99 3.46 17.15 -9.02
C THR A 99 4.32 18.35 -9.40
N GLN A 100 3.77 19.58 -9.35
CA GLN A 100 4.54 20.81 -9.55
C GLN A 100 5.59 21.04 -8.46
N MET A 101 5.34 20.61 -7.23
CA MET A 101 6.35 20.64 -6.16
C MET A 101 7.39 19.54 -6.32
N ALA A 102 6.95 18.32 -6.63
CA ALA A 102 7.83 17.15 -6.68
C ALA A 102 8.69 17.08 -7.94
N LYS A 103 8.19 17.58 -9.08
CA LYS A 103 8.85 17.56 -10.41
C LYS A 103 9.44 16.16 -10.72
N PRO A 104 8.59 15.12 -10.86
CA PRO A 104 9.07 13.76 -11.02
C PRO A 104 9.77 13.54 -12.37
N ASP A 105 10.85 12.75 -12.34
CA ASP A 105 11.52 12.22 -13.53
C ASP A 105 10.79 10.98 -14.06
N ILE A 106 10.19 10.21 -13.15
CA ILE A 106 9.33 9.07 -13.48
C ILE A 106 8.01 9.21 -12.73
N SER A 107 6.89 9.11 -13.45
CA SER A 107 5.55 9.10 -12.85
C SER A 107 4.88 7.75 -13.04
N VAL A 108 4.46 7.13 -11.93
CA VAL A 108 3.85 5.80 -11.89
C VAL A 108 2.39 5.91 -11.51
N ILE A 109 1.48 5.30 -12.31
CA ILE A 109 0.07 5.13 -11.93
C ILE A 109 -0.25 3.65 -11.82
N THR A 110 -0.62 3.21 -10.60
CA THR A 110 -0.83 1.78 -10.31
C THR A 110 -2.14 1.24 -10.88
N ASN A 111 -3.23 1.96 -10.71
CA ASN A 111 -4.56 1.58 -11.22
C ASN A 111 -5.57 2.74 -11.10
N ILE A 112 -6.71 2.59 -11.80
CA ILE A 112 -7.88 3.47 -11.78
C ILE A 112 -9.10 2.68 -11.27
N GLY A 113 -9.19 2.54 -9.96
CA GLY A 113 -10.30 1.89 -9.26
C GLY A 113 -11.40 2.90 -8.85
N GLN A 114 -12.39 2.41 -8.12
CA GLN A 114 -13.48 3.23 -7.56
C GLN A 114 -13.05 3.78 -6.18
N CYS A 115 -12.51 4.99 -6.16
CA CYS A 115 -12.15 5.73 -4.94
C CYS A 115 -12.53 7.20 -5.10
N HIS A 116 -12.80 7.91 -4.00
CA HIS A 116 -13.14 9.34 -4.00
C HIS A 116 -14.26 9.72 -5.00
N LEU A 117 -15.24 8.81 -5.20
CA LEU A 117 -16.34 9.01 -6.17
C LEU A 117 -17.24 10.21 -5.80
N GLU A 118 -17.26 10.60 -4.54
CA GLU A 118 -17.98 11.79 -4.08
C GLU A 118 -17.49 13.05 -4.81
N ASN A 119 -16.18 13.23 -4.97
CA ASN A 119 -15.59 14.38 -5.63
C ASN A 119 -15.33 14.11 -7.11
N LEU A 120 -14.72 12.99 -7.45
CA LEU A 120 -14.26 12.67 -8.81
C LEU A 120 -15.35 12.04 -9.69
N LYS A 121 -16.53 11.70 -9.14
CA LYS A 121 -17.78 11.26 -9.78
C LYS A 121 -17.69 9.92 -10.51
N THR A 122 -16.71 9.72 -11.38
CA THR A 122 -16.60 8.53 -12.25
C THR A 122 -15.17 8.03 -12.32
N ARG A 123 -14.96 6.79 -12.83
CA ARG A 123 -13.61 6.28 -13.12
C ARG A 123 -12.86 7.15 -14.16
N ASP A 124 -13.58 7.80 -15.09
CA ASP A 124 -12.97 8.73 -16.04
C ASP A 124 -12.53 10.03 -15.33
N GLY A 125 -13.31 10.50 -14.36
CA GLY A 125 -12.89 11.60 -13.47
C GLY A 125 -11.65 11.24 -12.65
N ILE A 126 -11.59 10.01 -12.11
CA ILE A 126 -10.43 9.51 -11.39
C ILE A 126 -9.21 9.42 -12.30
N LEU A 127 -9.37 8.92 -13.53
CA LEU A 127 -8.30 8.91 -14.53
C LEU A 127 -7.79 10.33 -14.80
N LYS A 128 -8.72 11.26 -15.07
CA LYS A 128 -8.38 12.69 -15.31
C LYS A 128 -7.58 13.27 -14.16
N ALA A 129 -8.08 13.15 -12.92
CA ALA A 129 -7.40 13.70 -11.74
C ALA A 129 -6.02 13.07 -11.50
N LYS A 130 -5.86 11.76 -11.71
CA LYS A 130 -4.56 11.09 -11.50
C LYS A 130 -3.56 11.35 -12.62
N THR A 131 -4.02 11.57 -13.85
CA THR A 131 -3.14 11.93 -14.97
C THR A 131 -2.60 13.36 -14.88
N GLU A 132 -3.13 14.21 -14.01
CA GLU A 132 -2.52 15.49 -13.65
C GLU A 132 -1.08 15.32 -13.11
N ILE A 133 -0.67 14.11 -12.65
CA ILE A 133 0.71 13.82 -12.23
C ILE A 133 1.73 14.11 -13.35
N PHE A 134 1.30 14.07 -14.61
CA PHE A 134 2.18 14.34 -15.75
C PHE A 134 2.43 15.83 -16.00
N GLU A 135 1.62 16.72 -15.42
CA GLU A 135 1.72 18.17 -15.64
C GLU A 135 3.05 18.73 -15.11
N GLY A 136 3.45 18.30 -13.89
CA GLY A 136 4.70 18.72 -13.25
C GLY A 136 5.91 17.85 -13.57
N MET A 137 5.77 16.78 -14.39
CA MET A 137 6.92 15.98 -14.83
C MET A 137 7.97 16.84 -15.53
N ASN A 138 9.24 16.47 -15.35
CA ASN A 138 10.34 17.02 -16.14
C ASN A 138 10.12 16.81 -17.65
N GLU A 139 10.75 17.62 -18.48
CA GLU A 139 10.55 17.59 -19.95
C GLU A 139 10.86 16.20 -20.54
N HIS A 140 11.90 15.54 -20.05
CA HIS A 140 12.29 14.18 -20.46
C HIS A 140 11.75 13.08 -19.52
N GLY A 141 10.77 13.44 -18.67
CA GLY A 141 10.18 12.54 -17.71
C GLY A 141 9.45 11.36 -18.36
N LYS A 142 9.45 10.21 -17.68
CA LYS A 142 8.90 8.95 -18.20
C LYS A 142 7.63 8.57 -17.42
N ALA A 143 6.57 8.25 -18.15
CA ALA A 143 5.33 7.72 -17.57
C ALA A 143 5.37 6.19 -17.53
N VAL A 144 5.05 5.59 -16.37
CA VAL A 144 4.98 4.14 -16.15
C VAL A 144 3.55 3.77 -15.73
N LEU A 145 2.85 3.00 -16.54
CA LEU A 145 1.42 2.74 -16.39
C LEU A 145 1.12 1.24 -16.32
N ASN A 146 0.10 0.87 -15.55
CA ASN A 146 -0.38 -0.51 -15.51
C ASN A 146 -1.14 -0.85 -16.81
N GLY A 147 -0.54 -1.69 -17.65
CA GLY A 147 -1.16 -2.17 -18.89
C GLY A 147 -2.31 -3.16 -18.67
N GLY A 148 -2.46 -3.72 -17.47
CA GLY A 148 -3.62 -4.53 -17.08
C GLY A 148 -4.87 -3.71 -16.71
N ASP A 149 -4.74 -2.39 -16.52
CA ASP A 149 -5.86 -1.50 -16.20
C ASP A 149 -6.51 -0.95 -17.47
N ASP A 150 -7.83 -1.16 -17.62
CA ASP A 150 -8.61 -0.77 -18.80
C ASP A 150 -8.57 0.74 -19.06
N LYS A 151 -8.56 1.56 -17.99
CA LYS A 151 -8.53 3.03 -18.11
C LYS A 151 -7.13 3.53 -18.45
N LEU A 152 -6.08 2.99 -17.81
CA LEU A 152 -4.70 3.42 -18.10
C LEU A 152 -4.27 3.02 -19.53
N ARG A 153 -4.80 1.94 -20.08
CA ARG A 153 -4.58 1.56 -21.50
C ARG A 153 -5.08 2.58 -22.51
N THR A 154 -6.00 3.47 -22.13
CA THR A 154 -6.48 4.54 -23.01
C THR A 154 -5.47 5.68 -23.17
N VAL A 155 -4.51 5.82 -22.25
CA VAL A 155 -3.47 6.86 -22.28
C VAL A 155 -2.39 6.46 -23.30
N LYS A 156 -2.43 7.00 -24.50
CA LYS A 156 -1.51 6.63 -25.57
C LYS A 156 -0.23 7.45 -25.61
N LEU A 157 -0.31 8.70 -25.20
CA LEU A 157 0.81 9.64 -25.18
C LEU A 157 0.81 10.46 -23.88
N VAL A 158 1.99 10.69 -23.33
CA VAL A 158 2.25 11.60 -22.22
C VAL A 158 3.38 12.55 -22.67
N LYS A 159 3.11 13.86 -22.71
CA LYS A 159 4.04 14.87 -23.23
C LYS A 159 4.65 14.49 -24.60
N GLY A 160 3.85 13.90 -25.49
CA GLY A 160 4.26 13.49 -26.83
C GLY A 160 4.98 12.13 -26.90
N HIS A 161 5.28 11.48 -25.80
CA HIS A 161 5.96 10.19 -25.73
C HIS A 161 5.00 9.06 -25.35
N ARG A 162 5.27 7.84 -25.84
CA ARG A 162 4.53 6.64 -25.41
C ARG A 162 4.92 6.31 -23.96
N PRO A 163 3.93 6.00 -23.09
CA PRO A 163 4.24 5.53 -21.74
C PRO A 163 4.88 4.13 -21.80
N TYR A 164 5.67 3.84 -20.79
CA TYR A 164 6.15 2.49 -20.49
C TYR A 164 5.05 1.74 -19.73
N TYR A 165 4.76 0.51 -20.13
CA TYR A 165 3.78 -0.30 -19.45
C TYR A 165 4.45 -1.38 -18.60
N PHE A 166 3.79 -1.76 -17.52
CA PHE A 166 3.99 -3.00 -16.78
C PHE A 166 2.66 -3.76 -16.74
N ASN A 167 2.69 -5.06 -16.45
CA ASN A 167 1.54 -5.94 -16.51
C ASN A 167 0.90 -5.95 -17.92
N ASP A 168 1.77 -6.03 -18.94
CA ASP A 168 1.44 -6.11 -20.36
C ASP A 168 2.48 -6.99 -21.10
N PRO A 169 2.34 -7.29 -22.41
CA PRO A 169 3.30 -8.15 -23.11
C PRO A 169 4.76 -7.69 -23.10
N SER A 170 5.06 -6.41 -22.79
CA SER A 170 6.43 -5.92 -22.69
C SER A 170 7.05 -6.07 -21.29
N CYS A 171 6.20 -6.30 -20.26
CA CYS A 171 6.62 -6.53 -18.89
C CYS A 171 5.52 -7.28 -18.14
N TYR A 172 5.68 -8.60 -17.99
CA TYR A 172 4.69 -9.49 -17.37
C TYR A 172 5.37 -10.55 -16.51
N ALA A 173 4.59 -11.25 -15.70
CA ALA A 173 5.05 -12.39 -14.91
C ALA A 173 4.27 -13.65 -15.27
N ASP A 174 4.97 -14.78 -15.30
CA ASP A 174 4.39 -16.12 -15.39
C ASP A 174 5.05 -17.09 -14.40
N HIS A 175 4.73 -18.40 -14.49
CA HIS A 175 5.23 -19.41 -13.53
C HIS A 175 5.08 -18.94 -12.07
N ILE A 176 3.92 -18.33 -11.76
CA ILE A 176 3.64 -17.78 -10.44
C ILE A 176 3.34 -18.92 -9.47
N VAL A 177 4.20 -19.09 -8.47
CA VAL A 177 4.06 -20.10 -7.41
C VAL A 177 3.81 -19.39 -6.09
N SER A 178 2.67 -19.68 -5.46
CA SER A 178 2.35 -19.15 -4.13
C SER A 178 3.08 -19.98 -3.05
N HIS A 179 3.67 -19.28 -2.10
CA HIS A 179 4.24 -19.87 -0.87
C HIS A 179 3.33 -19.54 0.35
N GLY A 180 2.02 -19.46 0.10
CA GLY A 180 1.04 -19.14 1.13
C GLY A 180 1.25 -17.73 1.67
N ILE A 181 1.27 -17.61 2.99
CA ILE A 181 1.48 -16.33 3.69
C ILE A 181 2.93 -15.81 3.59
N PHE A 182 3.88 -16.61 3.08
CA PHE A 182 5.30 -16.24 3.00
C PHE A 182 5.70 -15.60 1.68
N GLY A 183 4.74 -15.37 0.79
CA GLY A 183 4.98 -14.66 -0.46
C GLY A 183 4.77 -15.49 -1.71
N THR A 184 5.52 -15.15 -2.77
CA THR A 184 5.32 -15.70 -4.12
C THR A 184 6.65 -15.72 -4.87
N SER A 185 6.94 -16.77 -5.63
CA SER A 185 7.99 -16.75 -6.64
C SER A 185 7.39 -16.70 -8.03
N CYS A 186 8.09 -16.06 -8.97
CA CYS A 186 7.63 -15.98 -10.36
C CYS A 186 8.81 -15.70 -11.32
N GLU A 187 8.57 -15.89 -12.61
CA GLU A 187 9.43 -15.45 -13.68
C GLU A 187 8.89 -14.16 -14.27
N ILE A 188 9.70 -13.09 -14.27
CA ILE A 188 9.34 -11.78 -14.83
C ILE A 188 10.05 -11.61 -16.16
N HIS A 189 9.28 -11.43 -17.22
CA HIS A 189 9.74 -11.14 -18.57
C HIS A 189 9.65 -9.64 -18.83
N MET A 190 10.75 -9.01 -19.19
CA MET A 190 10.80 -7.56 -19.45
C MET A 190 11.74 -7.27 -20.61
N ASP A 191 11.18 -6.74 -21.72
CA ASP A 191 11.94 -6.32 -22.92
C ASP A 191 12.90 -7.41 -23.45
N GLY A 192 12.50 -8.69 -23.37
CA GLY A 192 13.28 -9.86 -23.80
C GLY A 192 14.27 -10.41 -22.75
N GLU A 193 14.35 -9.82 -21.59
CA GLU A 193 15.13 -10.28 -20.44
C GLU A 193 14.24 -11.06 -19.44
N LEU A 194 14.85 -11.96 -18.64
CA LEU A 194 14.17 -12.79 -17.64
C LEU A 194 14.74 -12.54 -16.24
N ILE A 195 13.86 -12.24 -15.27
CA ILE A 195 14.18 -12.14 -13.85
C ILE A 195 13.46 -13.26 -13.10
N ARG A 196 14.17 -14.06 -12.32
CA ARG A 196 13.57 -14.96 -11.34
C ARG A 196 13.38 -14.22 -10.02
N ALA A 197 12.13 -13.99 -9.66
CA ALA A 197 11.77 -13.15 -8.53
C ALA A 197 11.27 -13.96 -7.35
N GLU A 198 11.82 -13.68 -6.16
CA GLU A 198 11.30 -14.15 -4.87
C GLU A 198 10.71 -12.94 -4.13
N ILE A 199 9.39 -12.87 -4.09
CA ILE A 199 8.62 -11.77 -3.49
C ILE A 199 8.20 -12.22 -2.10
N LYS A 200 8.90 -11.76 -1.07
CA LYS A 200 8.65 -12.11 0.34
C LYS A 200 7.45 -11.39 0.96
N VAL A 201 6.89 -10.43 0.27
CA VAL A 201 5.69 -9.70 0.70
C VAL A 201 4.48 -10.51 0.26
N PRO A 202 3.59 -10.92 1.18
CA PRO A 202 2.46 -11.77 0.84
C PRO A 202 1.39 -11.06 0.04
N GLY A 203 0.67 -11.84 -0.77
CA GLY A 203 -0.44 -11.40 -1.59
C GLY A 203 -0.11 -11.33 -3.09
N GLN A 204 -0.99 -11.92 -3.90
CA GLN A 204 -0.81 -12.04 -5.36
C GLN A 204 -0.63 -10.68 -6.06
N HIS A 205 -1.25 -9.62 -5.53
CA HIS A 205 -1.12 -8.27 -6.06
C HIS A 205 0.32 -7.72 -5.97
N GLN A 206 1.19 -8.32 -5.13
CA GLN A 206 2.59 -7.93 -5.05
C GLN A 206 3.38 -8.27 -6.31
N VAL A 207 2.95 -9.27 -7.08
CA VAL A 207 3.53 -9.54 -8.40
C VAL A 207 3.37 -8.29 -9.29
N THR A 208 2.18 -7.70 -9.35
CA THR A 208 1.93 -6.48 -10.12
C THR A 208 2.74 -5.28 -9.61
N ASN A 209 2.87 -5.13 -8.28
CA ASN A 209 3.71 -4.08 -7.69
C ASN A 209 5.19 -4.29 -8.05
N THR A 210 5.65 -5.54 -8.09
CA THR A 210 7.03 -5.89 -8.50
C THR A 210 7.26 -5.58 -9.99
N LEU A 211 6.28 -5.84 -10.87
CA LEU A 211 6.36 -5.46 -12.28
C LEU A 211 6.53 -3.94 -12.46
N ALA A 212 5.81 -3.13 -11.66
CA ALA A 212 6.02 -1.68 -11.66
C ALA A 212 7.44 -1.31 -11.20
N ALA A 213 7.94 -1.98 -10.15
CA ALA A 213 9.26 -1.71 -9.59
C ALA A 213 10.39 -2.05 -10.56
N VAL A 214 10.35 -3.21 -11.22
CA VAL A 214 11.37 -3.59 -12.18
C VAL A 214 11.35 -2.68 -13.42
N ARG A 215 10.16 -2.24 -13.86
CA ARG A 215 10.03 -1.28 -14.96
C ARG A 215 10.70 0.06 -14.59
N VAL A 216 10.47 0.59 -13.39
CA VAL A 216 11.13 1.81 -12.89
C VAL A 216 12.64 1.59 -12.75
N ALA A 217 13.06 0.45 -12.18
CA ALA A 217 14.47 0.11 -11.98
C ALA A 217 15.24 0.04 -13.31
N LYS A 218 14.65 -0.57 -14.35
CA LYS A 218 15.22 -0.60 -15.70
C LYS A 218 15.42 0.80 -16.28
N LEU A 219 14.44 1.70 -16.08
CA LEU A 219 14.50 3.09 -16.55
C LEU A 219 15.57 3.92 -15.83
N LEU A 220 15.95 3.53 -14.61
CA LEU A 220 17.04 4.11 -13.81
C LEU A 220 18.35 3.33 -13.95
N GLY A 221 18.41 2.34 -14.87
CA GLY A 221 19.65 1.67 -15.25
C GLY A 221 20.16 0.64 -14.24
N LEU A 222 19.26 -0.04 -13.52
CA LEU A 222 19.60 -1.25 -12.77
C LEU A 222 19.75 -2.42 -13.75
N ASP A 223 20.71 -3.29 -13.49
CA ASP A 223 20.85 -4.56 -14.18
C ASP A 223 19.96 -5.65 -13.54
N MET A 224 19.90 -6.82 -14.19
CA MET A 224 19.04 -7.94 -13.78
C MET A 224 19.40 -8.47 -12.39
N GLU A 225 20.69 -8.54 -12.07
CA GLU A 225 21.18 -9.05 -10.79
C GLU A 225 20.80 -8.09 -9.65
N GLN A 226 20.98 -6.78 -9.88
CA GLN A 226 20.55 -5.75 -8.92
C GLN A 226 19.04 -5.80 -8.68
N MET A 227 18.23 -5.94 -9.75
CA MET A 227 16.78 -6.07 -9.62
C MET A 227 16.38 -7.34 -8.84
N THR A 228 16.99 -8.48 -9.15
CA THR A 228 16.74 -9.76 -8.42
C THR A 228 17.05 -9.61 -6.92
N ARG A 229 18.23 -9.07 -6.57
CA ARG A 229 18.61 -8.81 -5.18
C ARG A 229 17.67 -7.82 -4.50
N GLY A 230 17.32 -6.74 -5.21
CA GLY A 230 16.42 -5.72 -4.71
C GLY A 230 15.03 -6.27 -4.37
N ILE A 231 14.44 -7.08 -5.26
CA ILE A 231 13.14 -7.74 -5.02
C ILE A 231 13.20 -8.61 -3.76
N ALA A 232 14.23 -9.46 -3.64
CA ALA A 232 14.38 -10.38 -2.51
C ALA A 232 14.66 -9.67 -1.17
N SER A 233 15.09 -8.41 -1.20
CA SER A 233 15.36 -7.60 0.00
C SER A 233 14.12 -6.90 0.55
N VAL A 234 13.03 -6.79 -0.23
CA VAL A 234 11.81 -6.12 0.22
C VAL A 234 11.13 -6.95 1.30
N VAL A 235 10.89 -6.33 2.43
CA VAL A 235 10.16 -6.93 3.56
C VAL A 235 8.87 -6.16 3.82
N PRO A 236 7.82 -6.83 4.33
CA PRO A 236 6.58 -6.15 4.70
C PRO A 236 6.83 -5.09 5.78
N ILE A 237 6.17 -3.93 5.65
CA ILE A 237 6.17 -2.91 6.70
C ILE A 237 5.27 -3.34 7.86
N ALA A 238 5.60 -2.87 9.08
CA ALA A 238 4.75 -3.06 10.25
C ALA A 238 3.31 -2.58 9.97
N GLY A 239 2.33 -3.36 10.40
CA GLY A 239 0.92 -3.07 10.19
C GLY A 239 0.37 -3.33 8.78
N ARG A 240 1.17 -3.91 7.85
CA ARG A 240 0.74 -4.20 6.46
C ARG A 240 1.17 -5.60 6.03
N ASN A 241 0.37 -6.59 6.38
CA ASN A 241 0.62 -8.00 6.08
C ASN A 241 2.01 -8.50 6.51
N ARG A 242 2.55 -7.95 7.59
CA ARG A 242 3.83 -8.38 8.14
C ARG A 242 3.66 -9.71 8.86
N ILE A 243 4.43 -10.71 8.44
CA ILE A 243 4.44 -12.02 9.09
C ILE A 243 5.46 -11.99 10.23
N ILE A 244 5.02 -12.35 11.43
CA ILE A 244 5.84 -12.45 12.64
C ILE A 244 5.75 -13.90 13.11
N GLN A 245 6.88 -14.62 13.09
CA GLN A 245 6.99 -15.97 13.62
C GLN A 245 7.80 -15.90 14.92
N GLU A 246 7.11 -15.82 16.03
CA GLU A 246 7.73 -15.71 17.35
C GLU A 246 6.84 -16.39 18.39
N GLY A 247 7.45 -17.03 19.38
CA GLY A 247 6.72 -17.77 20.39
C GLY A 247 5.94 -18.95 19.80
N ASN A 248 4.68 -19.08 20.17
CA ASN A 248 3.81 -20.20 19.79
C ASN A 248 2.94 -19.92 18.56
N PHE A 249 3.01 -18.72 17.97
CA PHE A 249 2.10 -18.26 16.93
C PHE A 249 2.83 -17.77 15.67
N THR A 250 2.12 -17.83 14.55
CA THR A 250 2.44 -17.03 13.36
C THR A 250 1.43 -15.90 13.30
N LEU A 251 1.88 -14.64 13.46
CA LEU A 251 1.00 -13.46 13.39
C LEU A 251 1.06 -12.83 12.00
N ILE A 252 -0.10 -12.46 11.47
CA ILE A 252 -0.25 -11.59 10.31
C ILE A 252 -0.64 -10.21 10.84
N ASP A 253 0.35 -9.32 10.96
CA ASP A 253 0.17 -7.94 11.40
C ASP A 253 -0.33 -7.09 10.24
N ASP A 254 -1.62 -6.80 10.21
CA ASP A 254 -2.26 -5.89 9.25
C ASP A 254 -3.08 -4.80 9.97
N CYS A 255 -2.50 -4.27 11.05
CA CYS A 255 -3.14 -3.35 11.99
C CYS A 255 -3.12 -1.87 11.59
N TYR A 256 -2.49 -1.50 10.46
CA TYR A 256 -2.33 -0.08 10.08
C TYR A 256 -3.66 0.63 9.84
N ASN A 257 -4.60 0.01 9.13
CA ASN A 257 -5.95 0.53 8.92
C ASN A 257 -6.87 -0.56 8.36
N ALA A 258 -8.20 -0.35 8.45
CA ALA A 258 -9.20 -1.28 7.98
C ALA A 258 -10.29 -0.59 7.17
N ASN A 259 -10.71 -1.26 6.09
CA ASN A 259 -11.91 -0.99 5.32
C ASN A 259 -12.42 -2.32 4.74
N PRO A 260 -13.66 -2.40 4.23
CA PRO A 260 -14.25 -3.67 3.79
C PRO A 260 -13.40 -4.43 2.75
N VAL A 261 -12.77 -3.72 1.81
CA VAL A 261 -11.94 -4.33 0.76
C VAL A 261 -10.66 -4.91 1.35
N SER A 262 -9.97 -4.14 2.20
CA SER A 262 -8.73 -4.60 2.84
C SER A 262 -8.95 -5.70 3.86
N MET A 263 -10.11 -5.72 4.57
CA MET A 263 -10.49 -6.81 5.46
C MET A 263 -10.65 -8.12 4.70
N LYS A 264 -11.36 -8.09 3.57
CA LYS A 264 -11.54 -9.27 2.70
C LYS A 264 -10.22 -9.78 2.15
N ALA A 265 -9.34 -8.88 1.69
CA ALA A 265 -8.01 -9.26 1.20
C ALA A 265 -7.13 -9.89 2.29
N ALA A 266 -7.25 -9.41 3.55
CA ALA A 266 -6.52 -9.99 4.68
C ALA A 266 -7.08 -11.38 5.06
N LEU A 267 -8.39 -11.59 4.98
CA LEU A 267 -9.00 -12.91 5.14
C LEU A 267 -8.59 -13.88 4.02
N ASP A 268 -8.48 -13.39 2.78
CA ASP A 268 -7.93 -14.19 1.67
C ASP A 268 -6.48 -14.61 1.94
N LEU A 269 -5.66 -13.70 2.45
CA LEU A 269 -4.29 -14.02 2.84
C LEU A 269 -4.26 -15.05 3.97
N LEU A 270 -5.04 -14.88 5.04
CA LEU A 270 -5.13 -15.82 6.14
C LEU A 270 -5.54 -17.22 5.65
N SER A 271 -6.45 -17.30 4.66
CA SER A 271 -6.92 -18.57 4.10
C SER A 271 -5.82 -19.40 3.43
N LEU A 272 -4.68 -18.79 3.10
CA LEU A 272 -3.50 -19.46 2.52
C LEU A 272 -2.61 -20.12 3.58
N ALA A 273 -2.88 -19.95 4.87
CA ALA A 273 -2.13 -20.60 5.94
C ALA A 273 -2.44 -22.10 6.01
N ASP A 274 -1.42 -22.89 6.27
CA ASP A 274 -1.53 -24.36 6.40
C ASP A 274 -1.92 -24.81 7.82
N THR A 275 -1.91 -23.89 8.78
CA THR A 275 -2.24 -24.16 10.19
C THR A 275 -3.66 -23.69 10.51
N ARG A 276 -4.10 -23.85 11.76
CA ARG A 276 -5.40 -23.32 12.23
C ARG A 276 -5.43 -21.81 12.07
N LYS A 277 -6.44 -21.31 11.38
CA LYS A 277 -6.63 -19.94 10.95
C LYS A 277 -7.47 -19.17 11.95
N VAL A 278 -6.90 -18.18 12.59
CA VAL A 278 -7.60 -17.32 13.56
C VAL A 278 -7.64 -15.91 12.99
N ALA A 279 -8.84 -15.33 12.86
CA ALA A 279 -8.99 -13.93 12.51
C ALA A 279 -9.42 -13.12 13.74
N ILE A 280 -8.63 -12.11 14.13
CA ILE A 280 -8.99 -11.14 15.17
C ILE A 280 -9.24 -9.82 14.44
N LEU A 281 -10.52 -9.47 14.29
CA LEU A 281 -10.97 -8.33 13.52
C LEU A 281 -11.61 -7.27 14.43
N GLY A 282 -11.22 -6.01 14.25
CA GLY A 282 -11.82 -4.88 14.97
C GLY A 282 -12.69 -4.00 14.10
N ASP A 283 -13.09 -2.85 14.66
CA ASP A 283 -13.94 -1.87 13.99
C ASP A 283 -13.25 -1.27 12.76
N MET A 284 -14.07 -0.99 11.75
CA MET A 284 -13.73 -0.16 10.60
C MET A 284 -14.35 1.22 10.76
N PHE A 285 -13.52 2.26 10.83
CA PHE A 285 -13.99 3.63 10.99
C PHE A 285 -14.26 4.33 9.64
N GLU A 286 -14.91 5.47 9.66
CA GLU A 286 -15.18 6.34 8.52
C GLU A 286 -16.01 5.70 7.38
N LEU A 287 -16.92 4.78 7.73
CA LEU A 287 -17.78 4.09 6.76
C LEU A 287 -19.14 4.77 6.53
N GLY A 288 -19.47 5.82 7.29
CA GLY A 288 -20.73 6.55 7.18
C GLY A 288 -21.97 5.69 7.53
N GLU A 289 -23.10 6.02 6.95
CA GLU A 289 -24.41 5.42 7.26
C GLU A 289 -24.49 3.90 6.96
N ASN A 290 -23.63 3.39 6.09
CA ASN A 290 -23.63 1.97 5.70
C ASN A 290 -22.71 1.10 6.59
N SER A 291 -22.20 1.64 7.69
CA SER A 291 -21.21 0.99 8.56
C SER A 291 -21.61 -0.44 8.94
N ASP A 292 -22.83 -0.63 9.46
CA ASP A 292 -23.33 -1.91 9.94
C ASP A 292 -23.36 -2.97 8.83
N MET A 293 -23.90 -2.60 7.66
CA MET A 293 -23.98 -3.47 6.50
C MET A 293 -22.58 -3.87 6.00
N LEU A 294 -21.64 -2.94 6.01
CA LEU A 294 -20.27 -3.18 5.56
C LEU A 294 -19.49 -4.08 6.52
N HIS A 295 -19.69 -3.91 7.84
CA HIS A 295 -19.14 -4.82 8.86
C HIS A 295 -19.74 -6.23 8.72
N SER A 296 -21.07 -6.34 8.62
CA SER A 296 -21.76 -7.62 8.40
C SER A 296 -21.26 -8.34 7.14
N GLY A 297 -21.05 -7.59 6.04
CA GLY A 297 -20.51 -8.14 4.81
C GLY A 297 -19.09 -8.69 4.94
N VAL A 298 -18.26 -8.18 5.86
CA VAL A 298 -16.95 -8.77 6.19
C VAL A 298 -17.13 -10.06 6.96
N GLY A 299 -18.06 -10.09 7.94
CA GLY A 299 -18.38 -11.29 8.70
C GLY A 299 -18.86 -12.45 7.81
N CYS A 300 -19.79 -12.17 6.89
CA CYS A 300 -20.23 -13.15 5.90
C CYS A 300 -19.06 -13.68 5.05
N TYR A 301 -18.13 -12.80 4.69
CA TYR A 301 -16.96 -13.16 3.84
C TYR A 301 -15.95 -14.06 4.57
N ALA A 302 -15.93 -14.05 5.91
CA ALA A 302 -15.01 -14.87 6.72
C ALA A 302 -15.31 -16.37 6.61
N LYS A 303 -16.51 -16.77 6.16
CA LYS A 303 -16.89 -18.19 6.01
C LYS A 303 -15.93 -18.94 5.11
N GLY A 304 -15.39 -20.05 5.64
CA GLY A 304 -14.43 -20.90 4.90
C GLY A 304 -13.01 -20.33 4.77
N LYS A 305 -12.75 -19.16 5.38
CA LYS A 305 -11.43 -18.50 5.37
C LYS A 305 -10.74 -18.50 6.73
N THR A 306 -11.49 -18.73 7.78
CA THR A 306 -10.99 -18.82 9.16
C THR A 306 -11.63 -19.97 9.90
N ASP A 307 -10.90 -20.60 10.82
CA ASP A 307 -11.37 -21.64 11.70
C ASP A 307 -11.91 -21.06 13.00
N LEU A 308 -11.43 -19.87 13.40
CA LEU A 308 -11.89 -19.10 14.54
C LEU A 308 -11.95 -17.62 14.18
N LEU A 309 -13.10 -16.98 14.42
CA LEU A 309 -13.26 -15.53 14.24
C LEU A 309 -13.50 -14.86 15.59
N ILE A 310 -12.67 -13.89 15.92
CA ILE A 310 -12.78 -13.05 17.12
C ILE A 310 -13.03 -11.61 16.67
N CYS A 311 -14.15 -11.04 17.09
CA CYS A 311 -14.56 -9.68 16.77
C CYS A 311 -14.37 -8.80 18.00
N ILE A 312 -13.65 -7.68 17.92
CA ILE A 312 -13.36 -6.80 19.05
C ILE A 312 -13.78 -5.36 18.71
N GLY A 313 -14.68 -4.81 19.49
CA GLY A 313 -15.19 -3.44 19.32
C GLY A 313 -16.71 -3.39 19.21
N GLU A 314 -17.28 -2.19 19.27
CA GLU A 314 -18.73 -2.00 19.23
C GLU A 314 -19.29 -2.33 17.83
N ASN A 315 -18.69 -1.80 16.76
CA ASN A 315 -19.14 -2.06 15.40
C ASN A 315 -18.74 -3.46 14.90
N ALA A 316 -17.68 -4.06 15.45
CA ALA A 316 -17.29 -5.43 15.17
C ALA A 316 -18.36 -6.47 15.58
N LYS A 317 -19.34 -6.06 16.40
CA LYS A 317 -20.55 -6.83 16.65
C LYS A 317 -21.30 -7.18 15.36
N HIS A 318 -21.33 -6.28 14.37
CA HIS A 318 -21.95 -6.56 13.08
C HIS A 318 -21.12 -7.53 12.23
N ILE A 319 -19.78 -7.58 12.39
CA ILE A 319 -18.94 -8.64 11.80
C ILE A 319 -19.36 -10.00 12.40
N TYR A 320 -19.49 -10.07 13.72
CA TYR A 320 -19.94 -11.28 14.42
C TYR A 320 -21.32 -11.73 13.92
N ASP A 321 -22.30 -10.82 13.83
CA ASP A 321 -23.65 -11.14 13.40
C ASP A 321 -23.68 -11.65 11.95
N GLY A 322 -23.00 -11.00 11.03
CA GLY A 322 -22.85 -11.45 9.64
C GLY A 322 -22.16 -12.82 9.51
N ALA A 323 -21.13 -13.07 10.32
CA ALA A 323 -20.45 -14.36 10.35
C ALA A 323 -21.37 -15.48 10.88
N LYS A 324 -22.17 -15.17 11.89
CA LYS A 324 -23.16 -16.09 12.46
C LYS A 324 -24.24 -16.46 11.43
N GLU A 325 -24.78 -15.47 10.73
CA GLU A 325 -25.77 -15.70 9.68
C GLU A 325 -25.19 -16.55 8.52
N ALA A 326 -23.93 -16.32 8.17
CA ALA A 326 -23.23 -17.10 7.16
C ALA A 326 -22.88 -18.52 7.60
N GLY A 327 -22.96 -18.82 8.90
CA GLY A 327 -22.66 -20.14 9.47
C GLY A 327 -21.17 -20.39 9.69
N VAL A 328 -20.41 -19.38 10.15
CA VAL A 328 -19.06 -19.58 10.68
C VAL A 328 -19.17 -20.31 12.03
N ALA A 329 -18.42 -21.40 12.20
CA ALA A 329 -18.66 -22.32 13.32
C ALA A 329 -18.20 -21.78 14.68
N HIS A 330 -17.02 -21.17 14.73
CA HIS A 330 -16.41 -20.67 15.97
C HIS A 330 -16.25 -19.17 15.89
N ILE A 331 -17.10 -18.44 16.59
CA ILE A 331 -17.14 -16.99 16.58
C ILE A 331 -17.30 -16.44 17.99
N TYR A 332 -16.54 -15.38 18.30
CA TYR A 332 -16.62 -14.68 19.58
C TYR A 332 -16.65 -13.17 19.35
N HIS A 333 -17.33 -12.47 20.24
CA HIS A 333 -17.37 -11.02 20.25
C HIS A 333 -16.97 -10.49 21.62
N PHE A 334 -16.09 -9.50 21.63
CA PHE A 334 -15.63 -8.77 22.80
C PHE A 334 -15.83 -7.27 22.57
N THR A 335 -16.20 -6.54 23.61
CA THR A 335 -16.38 -5.09 23.53
C THR A 335 -15.04 -4.35 23.48
N ASP A 336 -13.99 -4.93 24.05
CA ASP A 336 -12.66 -4.35 24.18
C ASP A 336 -11.53 -5.40 24.16
N LYS A 337 -10.30 -4.93 24.00
CA LYS A 337 -9.10 -5.79 23.95
C LYS A 337 -8.85 -6.52 25.28
N GLU A 338 -9.09 -5.85 26.40
CA GLU A 338 -8.88 -6.39 27.74
C GLU A 338 -9.75 -7.59 28.02
N SER A 339 -11.01 -7.56 27.59
CA SER A 339 -11.95 -8.69 27.70
C SER A 339 -11.48 -9.89 26.89
N PHE A 340 -11.01 -9.67 25.67
CA PHE A 340 -10.40 -10.72 24.85
C PHE A 340 -9.14 -11.30 25.51
N LEU A 341 -8.23 -10.46 25.99
CA LEU A 341 -6.97 -10.91 26.58
C LEU A 341 -7.16 -11.78 27.82
N ARG A 342 -8.23 -11.61 28.58
CA ARG A 342 -8.58 -12.50 29.70
C ARG A 342 -8.98 -13.91 29.25
N GLU A 343 -9.49 -14.05 28.03
CA GLU A 343 -9.97 -15.33 27.48
C GLU A 343 -9.00 -15.92 26.44
N LYS A 344 -7.89 -15.25 26.11
CA LYS A 344 -7.01 -15.63 24.99
C LYS A 344 -6.52 -17.09 25.11
N GLU A 345 -6.17 -17.54 26.31
CA GLU A 345 -5.64 -18.89 26.54
C GLU A 345 -6.68 -20.00 26.35
N ASN A 346 -7.97 -19.68 26.50
CA ASN A 346 -9.07 -20.59 26.23
C ASN A 346 -9.41 -20.71 24.75
N LEU A 347 -9.02 -19.71 23.94
CA LEU A 347 -9.40 -19.58 22.53
C LEU A 347 -8.26 -19.92 21.57
N LEU A 348 -7.02 -19.51 21.89
CA LEU A 348 -5.85 -19.66 21.05
C LEU A 348 -5.09 -20.96 21.37
N GLN A 349 -4.42 -21.51 20.36
CA GLN A 349 -3.66 -22.76 20.46
C GLN A 349 -2.28 -22.57 19.85
N ALA A 350 -1.28 -23.23 20.43
CA ALA A 350 0.06 -23.23 19.84
C ALA A 350 0.02 -23.72 18.37
N GLY A 351 0.69 -23.01 17.50
CA GLY A 351 0.70 -23.27 16.05
C GLY A 351 -0.37 -22.50 15.27
N ASP A 352 -1.22 -21.71 15.92
CA ASP A 352 -2.19 -20.88 15.22
C ASP A 352 -1.52 -19.85 14.32
N THR A 353 -2.09 -19.64 13.11
CA THR A 353 -1.84 -18.44 12.32
C THR A 353 -2.93 -17.41 12.61
N ILE A 354 -2.53 -16.26 13.15
CA ILE A 354 -3.45 -15.25 13.68
C ILE A 354 -3.35 -13.97 12.86
N LEU A 355 -4.43 -13.59 12.18
CA LEU A 355 -4.58 -12.30 11.53
C LEU A 355 -5.07 -11.26 12.55
N LEU A 356 -4.37 -10.13 12.62
CA LEU A 356 -4.75 -8.95 13.41
C LEU A 356 -5.07 -7.79 12.47
N LYS A 357 -6.33 -7.32 12.46
CA LYS A 357 -6.72 -6.20 11.61
C LYS A 357 -7.86 -5.36 12.18
N ALA A 358 -7.64 -4.05 12.25
CA ALA A 358 -8.63 -3.04 12.65
C ALA A 358 -8.27 -1.66 12.08
N SER A 359 -9.17 -0.70 12.21
CA SER A 359 -8.84 0.71 11.98
C SER A 359 -7.75 1.19 12.93
N HIS A 360 -6.93 2.13 12.49
CA HIS A 360 -5.76 2.64 13.22
C HIS A 360 -6.09 3.09 14.65
N GLY A 361 -7.24 3.76 14.84
CA GLY A 361 -7.69 4.21 16.15
C GLY A 361 -7.99 3.10 17.16
N MET A 362 -8.10 1.83 16.72
CA MET A 362 -8.24 0.67 17.62
C MET A 362 -6.92 0.24 18.27
N ALA A 363 -5.78 0.73 17.77
CA ALA A 363 -4.44 0.41 18.26
C ALA A 363 -4.20 -1.10 18.44
N PHE A 364 -4.53 -1.91 17.42
CA PHE A 364 -4.40 -3.37 17.46
C PHE A 364 -2.94 -3.85 17.51
N GLU A 365 -1.99 -3.01 17.13
CA GLU A 365 -0.55 -3.25 17.29
C GLU A 365 -0.17 -3.56 18.75
N THR A 366 -0.94 -3.08 19.71
CA THR A 366 -0.73 -3.39 21.14
C THR A 366 -1.02 -4.86 21.47
N LEU A 367 -1.89 -5.54 20.70
CA LEU A 367 -2.18 -6.96 20.88
C LEU A 367 -0.99 -7.84 20.47
N ILE A 368 -0.16 -7.39 19.51
CA ILE A 368 0.99 -8.16 19.03
C ILE A 368 1.93 -8.53 20.18
N SER A 369 2.35 -7.54 20.97
CA SER A 369 3.22 -7.78 22.13
C SER A 369 2.57 -8.63 23.22
N GLN A 370 1.24 -8.57 23.36
CA GLN A 370 0.48 -9.35 24.35
C GLN A 370 0.26 -10.81 23.93
N LEU A 371 0.30 -11.09 22.63
CA LEU A 371 0.18 -12.45 22.08
C LEU A 371 1.53 -13.16 22.01
N LEU A 372 2.63 -12.42 21.92
CA LEU A 372 3.99 -12.97 21.85
C LEU A 372 4.61 -13.23 23.24
N GLN A 373 3.98 -12.76 24.30
CA GLN A 373 4.35 -13.05 25.70
C GLN A 373 3.74 -14.37 26.15
#